data_6526fdca97808ce0f9f0bd96cc34f845
#
_entry.id   6526fdca97808ce0f9f0bd96cc34f845
#
_cell.length_a   1.000
_cell.length_b   1.000
_cell.length_c   1.000
_cell.angle_alpha   90.00
_cell.angle_beta   90.00
_cell.angle_gamma   90.00
#
_symmetry.space_group_name_H-M   'P 1'
#
loop_
_entity.id
_entity.type
_entity.pdbx_description
1 polymer ?
#
loop_
_entity_poly.entity_id
_entity_poly.type
_entity_poly.pdbx_seq_one_letter_code
_entity_poly.pdbx_strand_id
1 'polypeptide(L)'
;MRILPELSDAMKIAAQGIYKVLPVSCEILSDICTPIEALKKLKKVSAHCYMLESVVEREKWGRYTFLGYDPTMEITQTGGDDPSEQIRQILKEHKSPRFSYLPSFTGGLVGYFSYDYLGYSEPGVRMPVEDSEAFKDVDLMLFDKVIAFDNFRQKLILIVNMKLADGEEGYEKAVEELKKMAELLRHGEMEKEPGGHLMGPVTSLFNEKEYCQMVEKAKEHIREGDIFQIVLSNRLSAPFEGSLLNTYRVLRTMNPSPYMFYFSGTDVEVAGASPETLVKLEDGVLQTFPLAG
;
A
#
# COMPACT_ATOMS: atom_id res chain seq x y z
N MET A 1 20.21 -9.07 -18.33
CA MET A 1 18.92 -9.08 -17.64
C MET A 1 18.06 -10.18 -18.25
N ARG A 2 17.72 -11.22 -17.50
CA ARG A 2 16.85 -12.32 -17.96
C ARG A 2 15.40 -11.90 -17.74
N ILE A 3 14.57 -11.97 -18.78
CA ILE A 3 13.14 -11.66 -18.72
C ILE A 3 12.33 -12.94 -18.54
N LEU A 4 11.37 -12.94 -17.64
CA LEU A 4 10.45 -14.05 -17.37
C LEU A 4 9.01 -13.55 -17.28
N PRO A 5 8.02 -14.34 -17.79
CA PRO A 5 8.23 -15.50 -18.66
C PRO A 5 8.84 -15.10 -20.00
N GLU A 6 9.35 -16.06 -20.76
CA GLU A 6 9.79 -15.81 -22.15
C GLU A 6 8.57 -15.53 -23.06
N LEU A 7 8.78 -14.82 -24.17
CA LEU A 7 7.70 -14.44 -25.10
C LEU A 7 6.83 -15.65 -25.50
N SER A 8 7.46 -16.78 -25.84
CA SER A 8 6.73 -17.98 -26.24
C SER A 8 5.79 -18.52 -25.16
N ASP A 9 6.18 -18.44 -23.89
CA ASP A 9 5.36 -18.87 -22.78
C ASP A 9 4.29 -17.83 -22.42
N ALA A 10 4.60 -16.54 -22.57
CA ALA A 10 3.63 -15.47 -22.45
C ALA A 10 2.48 -15.64 -23.46
N MET A 11 2.80 -15.97 -24.71
CA MET A 11 1.78 -16.19 -25.77
C MET A 11 0.97 -17.46 -25.52
N LYS A 12 1.57 -18.53 -24.99
CA LYS A 12 0.81 -19.73 -24.57
C LYS A 12 -0.18 -19.41 -23.43
N ILE A 13 0.20 -18.56 -22.48
CA ILE A 13 -0.68 -18.12 -21.40
C ILE A 13 -1.82 -17.26 -21.96
N ALA A 14 -1.52 -16.34 -22.88
CA ALA A 14 -2.52 -15.53 -23.55
C ALA A 14 -3.57 -16.39 -24.29
N ALA A 15 -3.13 -17.44 -24.98
CA ALA A 15 -4.00 -18.36 -25.73
C ALA A 15 -4.99 -19.15 -24.82
N GLN A 16 -4.72 -19.28 -23.52
CA GLN A 16 -5.64 -19.94 -22.59
C GLN A 16 -6.92 -19.13 -22.31
N GLY A 17 -6.89 -17.79 -22.49
CA GLY A 17 -8.04 -16.91 -22.25
C GLY A 17 -8.48 -16.79 -20.78
N ILE A 18 -7.73 -17.37 -19.83
CA ILE A 18 -8.07 -17.42 -18.39
C ILE A 18 -7.71 -16.11 -17.68
N TYR A 19 -6.59 -15.51 -18.07
CA TYR A 19 -6.01 -14.32 -17.46
C TYR A 19 -6.20 -13.10 -18.34
N LYS A 20 -6.11 -11.92 -17.74
CA LYS A 20 -6.25 -10.63 -18.44
C LYS A 20 -4.94 -9.87 -18.52
N VAL A 21 -4.12 -10.00 -17.47
CA VAL A 21 -2.79 -9.40 -17.39
C VAL A 21 -1.74 -10.47 -17.10
N LEU A 22 -0.50 -10.17 -17.45
CA LEU A 22 0.65 -11.04 -17.22
C LEU A 22 1.79 -10.25 -16.57
N PRO A 23 2.29 -10.65 -15.40
CA PRO A 23 3.48 -10.06 -14.82
C PRO A 23 4.72 -10.52 -15.61
N VAL A 24 5.31 -9.60 -16.34
CA VAL A 24 6.63 -9.74 -16.97
C VAL A 24 7.67 -9.18 -16.02
N SER A 25 8.75 -9.89 -15.81
CA SER A 25 9.70 -9.55 -14.74
C SER A 25 11.15 -9.80 -15.10
N CYS A 26 12.03 -9.15 -14.35
CA CYS A 26 13.45 -9.45 -14.33
C CYS A 26 14.04 -9.29 -12.93
N GLU A 27 15.14 -10.01 -12.68
CA GLU A 27 15.94 -9.86 -11.47
C GLU A 27 17.24 -9.09 -11.76
N ILE A 28 17.60 -8.17 -10.84
CA ILE A 28 18.90 -7.50 -10.78
C ILE A 28 19.43 -7.56 -9.34
N LEU A 29 20.72 -7.27 -9.12
CA LEU A 29 21.29 -7.20 -7.77
C LEU A 29 20.76 -5.98 -7.02
N SER A 30 20.56 -6.11 -5.70
CA SER A 30 20.00 -5.04 -4.85
C SER A 30 21.05 -4.07 -4.29
N ASP A 31 22.31 -4.24 -4.66
CA ASP A 31 23.43 -3.40 -4.21
C ASP A 31 23.50 -2.02 -4.90
N ILE A 32 22.59 -1.75 -5.82
CA ILE A 32 22.53 -0.49 -6.59
C ILE A 32 21.86 0.66 -5.84
N CYS A 33 20.94 0.39 -4.94
CA CYS A 33 20.25 1.39 -4.11
C CYS A 33 19.47 0.74 -2.94
N THR A 34 19.23 1.53 -1.91
CA THR A 34 18.33 1.16 -0.81
C THR A 34 16.86 1.40 -1.19
N PRO A 35 15.87 0.78 -0.50
CA PRO A 35 14.44 1.07 -0.73
C PRO A 35 14.08 2.56 -0.59
N ILE A 36 14.69 3.28 0.36
CA ILE A 36 14.46 4.72 0.53
C ILE A 36 15.03 5.54 -0.63
N GLU A 37 16.21 5.20 -1.13
CA GLU A 37 16.78 5.87 -2.31
C GLU A 37 15.95 5.58 -3.56
N ALA A 38 15.49 4.32 -3.73
CA ALA A 38 14.56 3.97 -4.79
C ALA A 38 13.29 4.83 -4.70
N LEU A 39 12.64 4.91 -3.53
CA LEU A 39 11.44 5.73 -3.34
C LEU A 39 11.69 7.21 -3.71
N LYS A 40 12.83 7.79 -3.31
CA LYS A 40 13.18 9.17 -3.68
C LYS A 40 13.36 9.35 -5.20
N LYS A 41 13.89 8.33 -5.90
CA LYS A 41 13.99 8.35 -7.36
C LYS A 41 12.62 8.25 -8.02
N LEU A 42 11.72 7.41 -7.48
CA LEU A 42 10.35 7.29 -7.96
C LEU A 42 9.56 8.58 -7.75
N LYS A 43 9.67 9.23 -6.60
CA LYS A 43 9.03 10.52 -6.32
C LYS A 43 9.50 11.65 -7.26
N LYS A 44 10.68 11.54 -7.86
CA LYS A 44 11.15 12.49 -8.87
C LYS A 44 10.37 12.40 -10.18
N VAL A 45 9.86 11.24 -10.52
CA VAL A 45 9.17 10.96 -11.79
C VAL A 45 7.67 10.75 -11.64
N SER A 46 7.17 10.59 -10.42
CA SER A 46 5.74 10.39 -10.12
C SER A 46 5.34 11.06 -8.83
N ALA A 47 4.22 11.79 -8.83
CA ALA A 47 3.62 12.32 -7.61
C ALA A 47 3.02 11.21 -6.71
N HIS A 48 2.66 10.08 -7.32
CA HIS A 48 1.99 8.96 -6.65
C HIS A 48 2.95 7.78 -6.52
N CYS A 49 3.33 7.51 -5.29
CA CYS A 49 4.24 6.42 -4.95
C CYS A 49 3.79 5.73 -3.66
N TYR A 50 4.15 4.48 -3.54
CA TYR A 50 4.03 3.78 -2.26
C TYR A 50 5.29 2.99 -1.93
N MET A 51 5.48 2.72 -0.65
CA MET A 51 6.39 1.73 -0.12
C MET A 51 5.70 0.94 0.98
N LEU A 52 5.69 -0.39 0.86
CA LEU A 52 5.18 -1.33 1.83
C LEU A 52 6.32 -2.24 2.28
N GLU A 53 6.58 -2.28 3.57
CA GLU A 53 7.65 -3.11 4.11
C GLU A 53 7.26 -3.72 5.45
N SER A 54 7.96 -4.77 5.84
CA SER A 54 7.89 -5.35 7.17
C SER A 54 9.28 -5.40 7.77
N VAL A 55 9.41 -5.01 9.01
CA VAL A 55 10.70 -4.99 9.72
C VAL A 55 10.88 -6.26 10.56
N VAL A 56 9.84 -7.07 10.71
CA VAL A 56 9.81 -8.29 11.55
C VAL A 56 10.08 -9.53 10.69
N GLU A 57 10.93 -10.43 11.18
CA GLU A 57 11.27 -11.74 10.59
C GLU A 57 11.53 -11.74 9.07
N ARG A 58 12.76 -11.46 8.68
CA ARG A 58 13.22 -11.38 7.28
C ARG A 58 13.00 -12.65 6.43
N GLU A 59 12.75 -13.79 7.04
CA GLU A 59 12.56 -15.06 6.30
C GLU A 59 11.12 -15.31 5.87
N LYS A 60 10.12 -14.85 6.64
CA LYS A 60 8.70 -15.13 6.40
C LYS A 60 7.88 -13.86 6.12
N TRP A 61 7.90 -12.90 7.03
CA TRP A 61 7.06 -11.70 6.96
C TRP A 61 7.76 -10.49 6.36
N GLY A 62 9.05 -10.30 6.68
CA GLY A 62 9.87 -9.16 6.26
C GLY A 62 10.73 -9.43 5.03
N ARG A 63 10.44 -10.48 4.26
CA ARG A 63 11.27 -10.85 3.11
C ARG A 63 11.28 -9.76 2.03
N TYR A 64 10.13 -9.17 1.75
CA TYR A 64 10.00 -8.22 0.65
C TYR A 64 9.70 -6.81 1.14
N THR A 65 10.30 -5.83 0.46
CA THR A 65 9.87 -4.44 0.46
C THR A 65 9.33 -4.12 -0.93
N PHE A 66 8.07 -3.68 -1.00
CA PHE A 66 7.41 -3.36 -2.26
C PHE A 66 7.34 -1.85 -2.48
N LEU A 67 7.63 -1.42 -3.69
CA LEU A 67 7.43 -0.04 -4.14
C LEU A 67 6.66 -0.04 -5.46
N GLY A 68 5.84 0.99 -5.65
CA GLY A 68 5.19 1.28 -6.91
C GLY A 68 5.12 2.78 -7.15
N TYR A 69 4.91 3.15 -8.40
CA TYR A 69 4.84 4.52 -8.85
C TYR A 69 4.03 4.62 -10.14
N ASP A 70 3.58 5.83 -10.47
CA ASP A 70 2.91 6.14 -11.73
C ASP A 70 1.73 5.18 -11.97
N PRO A 71 0.67 5.25 -11.12
CA PRO A 71 -0.50 4.41 -11.24
C PRO A 71 -1.26 4.67 -12.53
N THR A 72 -1.90 3.65 -13.07
CA THR A 72 -2.69 3.74 -14.31
C THR A 72 -4.13 4.20 -14.07
N MET A 73 -4.60 4.17 -12.82
CA MET A 73 -5.96 4.53 -12.43
C MET A 73 -5.99 4.92 -10.94
N GLU A 74 -6.87 5.85 -10.60
CA GLU A 74 -7.26 6.18 -9.23
C GLU A 74 -8.76 5.93 -9.04
N ILE A 75 -9.14 5.36 -7.91
CA ILE A 75 -10.52 5.14 -7.48
C ILE A 75 -10.70 5.86 -6.17
N THR A 76 -11.59 6.83 -6.16
CA THR A 76 -11.92 7.60 -4.97
C THR A 76 -13.41 7.56 -4.70
N GLN A 77 -13.79 7.49 -3.42
CA GLN A 77 -15.18 7.55 -2.97
C GLN A 77 -15.29 8.38 -1.71
N THR A 78 -16.32 9.22 -1.65
CA THR A 78 -16.71 9.99 -0.46
C THR A 78 -18.23 10.00 -0.42
N GLY A 79 -18.82 9.22 0.49
CA GLY A 79 -20.28 9.02 0.55
C GLY A 79 -20.87 8.37 -0.71
N GLY A 80 -22.19 8.33 -0.83
CA GLY A 80 -22.86 7.77 -2.00
C GLY A 80 -22.95 6.25 -2.01
N ASP A 81 -22.87 5.65 -3.20
CA ASP A 81 -23.03 4.20 -3.41
C ASP A 81 -21.76 3.41 -3.02
N ASP A 82 -21.94 2.14 -2.68
CA ASP A 82 -20.85 1.23 -2.35
C ASP A 82 -19.92 0.99 -3.56
N PRO A 83 -18.63 1.34 -3.49
CA PRO A 83 -17.68 1.15 -4.58
C PRO A 83 -17.21 -0.30 -4.76
N SER A 84 -17.64 -1.24 -3.93
CA SER A 84 -17.18 -2.64 -3.92
C SER A 84 -17.32 -3.32 -5.27
N GLU A 85 -18.41 -3.06 -6.01
CA GLU A 85 -18.64 -3.70 -7.31
C GLU A 85 -17.67 -3.17 -8.36
N GLN A 86 -17.39 -1.87 -8.36
CA GLN A 86 -16.37 -1.27 -9.21
C GLN A 86 -14.99 -1.87 -8.92
N ILE A 87 -14.63 -2.01 -7.65
CA ILE A 87 -13.36 -2.62 -7.22
C ILE A 87 -13.29 -4.08 -7.70
N ARG A 88 -14.35 -4.87 -7.51
CA ARG A 88 -14.40 -6.26 -7.97
C ARG A 88 -14.25 -6.38 -9.48
N GLN A 89 -14.87 -5.48 -10.24
CA GLN A 89 -14.75 -5.48 -11.70
C GLN A 89 -13.30 -5.20 -12.12
N ILE A 90 -12.63 -4.24 -11.51
CA ILE A 90 -11.22 -3.94 -11.79
C ILE A 90 -10.33 -5.13 -11.46
N LEU A 91 -10.54 -5.78 -10.31
CA LEU A 91 -9.80 -7.00 -9.95
C LEU A 91 -10.02 -8.14 -10.95
N LYS A 92 -11.23 -8.29 -11.48
CA LYS A 92 -11.56 -9.27 -12.50
C LYS A 92 -10.87 -8.98 -13.83
N GLU A 93 -10.79 -7.72 -14.22
CA GLU A 93 -10.11 -7.25 -15.43
C GLU A 93 -8.59 -7.30 -15.33
N HIS A 94 -8.05 -7.42 -14.11
CA HIS A 94 -6.62 -7.53 -13.84
C HIS A 94 -6.21 -8.91 -13.29
N LYS A 95 -7.04 -9.95 -13.56
CA LYS A 95 -6.71 -11.32 -13.17
C LYS A 95 -5.43 -11.78 -13.84
N SER A 96 -4.43 -12.17 -13.04
CA SER A 96 -3.09 -12.59 -13.48
C SER A 96 -2.74 -14.01 -13.01
N PRO A 97 -1.83 -14.72 -13.69
CA PRO A 97 -1.26 -15.95 -13.18
C PRO A 97 -0.32 -15.69 -12.02
N ARG A 98 -0.17 -16.68 -11.14
CA ARG A 98 0.87 -16.70 -10.10
C ARG A 98 2.05 -17.53 -10.54
N PHE A 99 3.25 -17.03 -10.27
CA PHE A 99 4.50 -17.72 -10.56
C PHE A 99 5.31 -17.91 -9.27
N SER A 100 5.82 -19.10 -9.03
CA SER A 100 6.60 -19.44 -7.83
C SER A 100 7.93 -18.68 -7.71
N TYR A 101 8.42 -18.09 -8.79
CA TYR A 101 9.62 -17.26 -8.82
C TYR A 101 9.34 -15.78 -8.52
N LEU A 102 8.08 -15.37 -8.45
CA LEU A 102 7.66 -14.01 -8.09
C LEU A 102 7.18 -13.92 -6.64
N PRO A 103 7.22 -12.74 -6.03
CA PRO A 103 6.56 -12.51 -4.75
C PRO A 103 5.04 -12.64 -4.87
N SER A 104 4.36 -12.75 -3.72
CA SER A 104 2.89 -12.87 -3.67
C SER A 104 2.17 -11.63 -4.22
N PHE A 105 2.77 -10.45 -4.11
CA PHE A 105 2.26 -9.20 -4.66
C PHE A 105 3.05 -8.80 -5.91
N THR A 106 2.38 -8.75 -7.04
CA THR A 106 2.96 -8.42 -8.36
C THR A 106 2.36 -7.17 -8.99
N GLY A 107 1.42 -6.51 -8.32
CA GLY A 107 0.68 -5.33 -8.78
C GLY A 107 -0.77 -5.41 -8.36
N GLY A 108 -1.50 -4.32 -8.55
CA GLY A 108 -2.90 -4.21 -8.18
C GLY A 108 -3.22 -2.88 -7.49
N LEU A 109 -4.31 -2.86 -6.74
CA LEU A 109 -4.78 -1.69 -6.03
C LEU A 109 -4.02 -1.51 -4.71
N VAL A 110 -3.47 -0.32 -4.51
CA VAL A 110 -2.81 0.11 -3.27
C VAL A 110 -3.38 1.46 -2.85
N GLY A 111 -3.66 1.61 -1.57
CA GLY A 111 -4.23 2.81 -0.98
C GLY A 111 -4.88 2.51 0.36
N TYR A 112 -5.96 3.21 0.68
CA TYR A 112 -6.63 3.01 1.96
C TYR A 112 -8.16 2.96 1.84
N PHE A 113 -8.76 2.31 2.82
CA PHE A 113 -10.16 2.42 3.18
C PHE A 113 -10.25 3.17 4.52
N SER A 114 -11.13 4.17 4.61
CA SER A 114 -11.37 4.86 5.87
C SER A 114 -12.05 3.94 6.89
N TYR A 115 -12.04 4.34 8.15
CA TYR A 115 -12.82 3.65 9.18
C TYR A 115 -14.32 3.66 8.84
N ASP A 116 -14.82 4.76 8.28
CA ASP A 116 -16.24 4.95 7.94
C ASP A 116 -16.68 4.11 6.73
N TYR A 117 -15.74 3.48 5.99
CA TYR A 117 -16.07 2.50 4.94
C TYR A 117 -16.99 1.38 5.43
N LEU A 118 -16.95 1.04 6.72
CA LEU A 118 -17.86 0.09 7.34
C LEU A 118 -19.33 0.44 7.06
N GLY A 119 -19.67 1.71 6.96
CA GLY A 119 -21.04 2.18 6.69
C GLY A 119 -21.60 1.76 5.33
N TYR A 120 -20.77 1.33 4.38
CA TYR A 120 -21.22 0.81 3.08
C TYR A 120 -21.69 -0.64 3.20
N SER A 121 -20.98 -1.47 3.96
CA SER A 121 -21.34 -2.88 4.17
C SER A 121 -22.37 -3.07 5.30
N GLU A 122 -22.36 -2.16 6.31
CA GLU A 122 -23.21 -2.24 7.49
C GLU A 122 -23.95 -0.90 7.69
N PRO A 123 -24.97 -0.57 6.88
CA PRO A 123 -25.64 0.73 6.93
C PRO A 123 -26.25 1.08 8.30
N GLY A 124 -26.62 0.06 9.09
CA GLY A 124 -27.15 0.23 10.44
C GLY A 124 -26.14 0.74 11.47
N VAL A 125 -24.84 0.66 11.15
CA VAL A 125 -23.74 1.12 12.02
C VAL A 125 -23.24 2.50 11.62
N ARG A 126 -23.70 3.02 10.48
CA ARG A 126 -23.29 4.34 9.97
C ARG A 126 -23.73 5.44 10.94
N MET A 127 -22.77 6.04 11.60
CA MET A 127 -23.00 7.21 12.47
C MET A 127 -22.77 8.49 11.66
N PRO A 128 -23.62 9.50 11.81
CA PRO A 128 -23.33 10.82 11.25
C PRO A 128 -22.13 11.40 12.02
N VAL A 129 -20.99 11.48 11.36
CA VAL A 129 -19.78 12.08 11.90
C VAL A 129 -19.49 13.35 11.13
N GLU A 130 -19.18 14.45 11.83
CA GLU A 130 -18.59 15.62 11.19
C GLU A 130 -17.16 15.28 10.75
N ASP A 131 -16.98 15.10 9.47
CA ASP A 131 -15.65 14.99 8.87
C ASP A 131 -15.14 16.36 8.46
N SER A 132 -14.44 17.03 9.38
CA SER A 132 -13.85 18.36 9.14
C SER A 132 -12.62 18.31 8.20
N GLU A 133 -12.04 17.13 7.99
CA GLU A 133 -10.83 16.94 7.17
C GLU A 133 -11.18 16.51 5.74
N ALA A 134 -12.42 16.12 5.49
CA ALA A 134 -12.92 15.64 4.20
C ALA A 134 -12.09 14.49 3.61
N PHE A 135 -11.69 13.52 4.46
CA PHE A 135 -11.02 12.31 3.98
C PHE A 135 -11.93 11.49 3.07
N LYS A 136 -11.35 10.93 2.03
CA LYS A 136 -12.06 9.98 1.19
C LYS A 136 -12.33 8.68 1.96
N ASP A 137 -13.50 8.08 1.73
CA ASP A 137 -13.83 6.76 2.30
C ASP A 137 -13.00 5.67 1.64
N VAL A 138 -12.67 5.86 0.36
CA VAL A 138 -11.77 5.00 -0.40
C VAL A 138 -10.85 5.87 -1.24
N ASP A 139 -9.56 5.56 -1.19
CA ASP A 139 -8.54 6.12 -2.09
C ASP A 139 -7.59 4.99 -2.49
N LEU A 140 -7.81 4.43 -3.67
CA LEU A 140 -7.05 3.30 -4.20
C LEU A 140 -6.48 3.67 -5.56
N MET A 141 -5.22 3.35 -5.77
CA MET A 141 -4.53 3.51 -7.04
C MET A 141 -4.12 2.17 -7.62
N LEU A 142 -4.29 1.98 -8.92
CA LEU A 142 -3.91 0.78 -9.63
C LEU A 142 -2.47 0.89 -10.13
N PHE A 143 -1.60 0.07 -9.58
CA PHE A 143 -0.20 -0.01 -9.98
C PHE A 143 0.06 -1.27 -10.79
N ASP A 144 0.50 -1.10 -12.01
CA ASP A 144 0.93 -2.15 -12.94
C ASP A 144 2.45 -2.37 -12.92
N LYS A 145 3.20 -1.45 -12.30
CA LYS A 145 4.65 -1.50 -12.11
C LYS A 145 4.97 -1.70 -10.64
N VAL A 146 5.75 -2.72 -10.34
CA VAL A 146 6.18 -3.04 -8.97
C VAL A 146 7.67 -3.30 -8.92
N ILE A 147 8.31 -2.76 -7.90
CA ILE A 147 9.69 -3.04 -7.53
C ILE A 147 9.63 -3.79 -6.21
N ALA A 148 10.12 -5.04 -6.19
CA ALA A 148 10.21 -5.84 -4.98
C ALA A 148 11.68 -6.06 -4.60
N PHE A 149 12.08 -5.54 -3.45
CA PHE A 149 13.36 -5.87 -2.83
C PHE A 149 13.23 -7.20 -2.11
N ASP A 150 13.89 -8.24 -2.59
CA ASP A 150 14.03 -9.52 -1.87
C ASP A 150 15.20 -9.38 -0.88
N ASN A 151 14.87 -8.99 0.35
CA ASN A 151 15.84 -8.72 1.41
C ASN A 151 16.61 -10.00 1.84
N PHE A 152 16.03 -11.18 1.57
CA PHE A 152 16.66 -12.47 1.86
C PHE A 152 17.68 -12.87 0.76
N ARG A 153 17.29 -12.76 -0.53
CA ARG A 153 18.14 -13.13 -1.66
C ARG A 153 19.05 -11.99 -2.14
N GLN A 154 18.92 -10.80 -1.55
CA GLN A 154 19.66 -9.59 -1.95
C GLN A 154 19.49 -9.27 -3.44
N LYS A 155 18.23 -9.31 -3.90
CA LYS A 155 17.84 -9.02 -5.28
C LYS A 155 16.71 -8.01 -5.35
N LEU A 156 16.68 -7.30 -6.46
CA LEU A 156 15.55 -6.51 -6.91
C LEU A 156 14.81 -7.30 -7.99
N ILE A 157 13.51 -7.44 -7.81
CA ILE A 157 12.61 -8.03 -8.80
C ILE A 157 11.79 -6.87 -9.36
N LEU A 158 11.99 -6.56 -10.63
CA LEU A 158 11.20 -5.57 -11.36
C LEU A 158 10.07 -6.29 -12.08
N ILE A 159 8.85 -5.76 -11.98
CA ILE A 159 7.64 -6.39 -12.50
C ILE A 159 6.85 -5.32 -13.26
N VAL A 160 6.40 -5.68 -14.46
CA VAL A 160 5.46 -4.90 -15.26
C VAL A 160 4.31 -5.81 -15.69
N ASN A 161 3.10 -5.42 -15.37
CA ASN A 161 1.89 -6.16 -15.72
C ASN A 161 1.39 -5.73 -17.11
N MET A 162 1.67 -6.53 -18.13
CA MET A 162 1.15 -6.29 -19.48
C MET A 162 -0.29 -6.79 -19.65
N LYS A 163 -1.08 -6.14 -20.47
CA LYS A 163 -2.38 -6.67 -20.91
C LYS A 163 -2.15 -7.79 -21.92
N LEU A 164 -2.71 -8.97 -21.66
CA LEU A 164 -2.56 -10.12 -22.57
C LEU A 164 -3.22 -9.89 -23.93
N ALA A 165 -4.23 -9.01 -24.01
CA ALA A 165 -4.88 -8.63 -25.26
C ALA A 165 -3.93 -7.89 -26.23
N ASP A 166 -2.86 -7.28 -25.74
CA ASP A 166 -1.91 -6.52 -26.56
C ASP A 166 -0.85 -7.43 -27.24
N GLY A 167 -0.86 -8.75 -26.95
CA GLY A 167 -0.04 -9.75 -27.61
C GLY A 167 1.48 -9.49 -27.49
N GLU A 168 2.19 -9.72 -28.61
CA GLU A 168 3.66 -9.54 -28.66
C GLU A 168 4.07 -8.07 -28.46
N GLU A 169 3.32 -7.13 -29.00
CA GLU A 169 3.59 -5.70 -28.83
C GLU A 169 3.52 -5.29 -27.34
N GLY A 170 2.53 -5.80 -26.62
CA GLY A 170 2.42 -5.58 -25.17
C GLY A 170 3.60 -6.15 -24.39
N TYR A 171 4.10 -7.32 -24.81
CA TYR A 171 5.29 -7.93 -24.21
C TYR A 171 6.55 -7.09 -24.47
N GLU A 172 6.76 -6.64 -25.68
CA GLU A 172 7.90 -5.77 -26.02
C GLU A 172 7.89 -4.46 -25.24
N LYS A 173 6.71 -3.83 -25.11
CA LYS A 173 6.53 -2.63 -24.27
C LYS A 173 6.86 -2.91 -22.79
N ALA A 174 6.42 -4.05 -22.26
CA ALA A 174 6.74 -4.42 -20.89
C ALA A 174 8.24 -4.64 -20.68
N VAL A 175 8.93 -5.27 -21.64
CA VAL A 175 10.39 -5.44 -21.61
C VAL A 175 11.12 -4.10 -21.66
N GLU A 176 10.66 -3.17 -22.50
CA GLU A 176 11.23 -1.82 -22.56
C GLU A 176 11.04 -1.08 -21.24
N GLU A 177 9.86 -1.17 -20.64
CA GLU A 177 9.56 -0.54 -19.36
C GLU A 177 10.42 -1.12 -18.23
N LEU A 178 10.64 -2.44 -18.19
CA LEU A 178 11.58 -3.06 -17.24
C LEU A 178 13.00 -2.50 -17.37
N LYS A 179 13.45 -2.21 -18.60
CA LYS A 179 14.76 -1.57 -18.83
C LYS A 179 14.78 -0.15 -18.30
N LYS A 180 13.72 0.64 -18.55
CA LYS A 180 13.58 2.02 -18.02
C LYS A 180 13.57 2.02 -16.49
N MET A 181 12.84 1.09 -15.86
CA MET A 181 12.84 0.93 -14.40
C MET A 181 14.25 0.63 -13.86
N ALA A 182 14.98 -0.28 -14.50
CA ALA A 182 16.35 -0.61 -14.09
C ALA A 182 17.29 0.59 -14.22
N GLU A 183 17.18 1.37 -15.30
CA GLU A 183 17.98 2.58 -15.50
C GLU A 183 17.61 3.68 -14.50
N LEU A 184 16.31 3.87 -14.22
CA LEU A 184 15.84 4.81 -13.20
C LEU A 184 16.43 4.47 -11.81
N LEU A 185 16.44 3.19 -11.44
CA LEU A 185 17.00 2.76 -10.15
C LEU A 185 18.51 2.92 -10.07
N ARG A 186 19.25 2.73 -11.19
CA ARG A 186 20.71 2.89 -11.23
C ARG A 186 21.12 4.36 -11.27
N HIS A 187 20.53 5.13 -12.17
CA HIS A 187 21.04 6.45 -12.58
C HIS A 187 20.07 7.60 -12.34
N GLY A 188 18.81 7.31 -11.95
CA GLY A 188 17.81 8.34 -11.70
C GLY A 188 18.23 9.30 -10.57
N GLU A 189 17.88 10.56 -10.73
CA GLU A 189 18.04 11.58 -9.70
C GLU A 189 17.07 11.33 -8.55
N MET A 190 17.52 11.63 -7.34
CA MET A 190 16.68 11.58 -6.15
C MET A 190 15.93 12.89 -5.93
N GLU A 191 14.64 12.82 -5.58
CA GLU A 191 13.89 13.99 -5.12
C GLU A 191 14.51 14.52 -3.82
N LYS A 192 14.63 15.85 -3.76
CA LYS A 192 15.04 16.53 -2.54
C LYS A 192 13.81 16.74 -1.66
N GLU A 193 13.64 15.83 -0.72
CA GLU A 193 12.55 15.94 0.24
C GLU A 193 12.77 17.13 1.17
N PRO A 194 11.85 18.11 1.23
CA PRO A 194 11.91 19.15 2.23
C PRO A 194 11.81 18.54 3.63
N GLY A 195 12.58 19.07 4.56
CA GLY A 195 12.51 18.64 5.96
C GLY A 195 11.12 18.90 6.54
N GLY A 196 10.49 17.87 7.10
CA GLY A 196 9.20 18.03 7.76
C GLY A 196 9.37 18.72 9.12
N HIS A 197 8.54 19.72 9.44
CA HIS A 197 8.51 20.36 10.74
C HIS A 197 7.13 20.89 11.12
N LEU A 198 6.87 20.92 12.42
CA LEU A 198 5.62 21.44 12.95
C LEU A 198 5.66 22.97 12.91
N MET A 199 4.60 23.60 12.39
CA MET A 199 4.42 25.03 12.28
C MET A 199 3.64 25.63 13.47
N GLY A 200 3.22 24.80 14.42
CA GLY A 200 2.45 25.21 15.58
C GLY A 200 2.39 24.12 16.64
N PRO A 201 1.66 24.38 17.72
CA PRO A 201 1.50 23.40 18.80
C PRO A 201 0.69 22.20 18.36
N VAL A 202 1.00 21.05 18.96
CA VAL A 202 0.18 19.85 18.85
C VAL A 202 -1.08 20.04 19.71
N THR A 203 -2.24 19.82 19.11
CA THR A 203 -3.54 19.85 19.79
C THR A 203 -4.17 18.47 19.79
N SER A 204 -4.83 18.10 20.87
CA SER A 204 -5.61 16.86 20.97
C SER A 204 -7.10 17.13 20.76
N LEU A 205 -7.81 16.18 20.12
CA LEU A 205 -9.26 16.26 19.92
C LEU A 205 -10.00 16.31 21.25
N PHE A 206 -9.61 15.47 22.20
CA PHE A 206 -10.15 15.43 23.57
C PHE A 206 -9.06 15.81 24.57
N ASN A 207 -9.40 16.66 25.53
CA ASN A 207 -8.53 16.94 26.66
C ASN A 207 -8.50 15.74 27.64
N GLU A 208 -7.60 15.79 28.63
CA GLU A 208 -7.42 14.71 29.59
C GLU A 208 -8.71 14.33 30.32
N LYS A 209 -9.48 15.34 30.79
CA LYS A 209 -10.72 15.12 31.53
C LYS A 209 -11.79 14.43 30.67
N GLU A 210 -11.96 14.90 29.44
CA GLU A 210 -12.92 14.33 28.48
C GLU A 210 -12.52 12.87 28.15
N TYR A 211 -11.25 12.64 27.88
CA TYR A 211 -10.76 11.30 27.57
C TYR A 211 -10.93 10.32 28.74
N CYS A 212 -10.62 10.77 29.98
CA CYS A 212 -10.86 9.98 31.19
C CYS A 212 -12.33 9.64 31.38
N GLN A 213 -13.25 10.57 31.10
CA GLN A 213 -14.70 10.31 31.18
C GLN A 213 -15.14 9.25 30.16
N MET A 214 -14.61 9.28 28.93
CA MET A 214 -14.89 8.23 27.94
C MET A 214 -14.39 6.86 28.41
N VAL A 215 -13.19 6.79 29.05
CA VAL A 215 -12.65 5.55 29.63
C VAL A 215 -13.58 5.00 30.70
N GLU A 216 -14.07 5.84 31.64
CA GLU A 216 -14.98 5.36 32.68
C GLU A 216 -16.30 4.85 32.10
N LYS A 217 -16.86 5.54 31.11
CA LYS A 217 -18.06 5.07 30.40
C LYS A 217 -17.82 3.74 29.68
N ALA A 218 -16.70 3.58 29.01
CA ALA A 218 -16.33 2.32 28.37
C ALA A 218 -16.22 1.17 29.38
N LYS A 219 -15.65 1.42 30.54
CA LYS A 219 -15.55 0.44 31.65
C LYS A 219 -16.93 0.04 32.18
N GLU A 220 -17.92 0.92 32.16
CA GLU A 220 -19.31 0.59 32.52
C GLU A 220 -19.88 -0.42 31.54
N HIS A 221 -19.79 -0.18 30.21
CA HIS A 221 -20.26 -1.10 29.18
C HIS A 221 -19.57 -2.48 29.28
N ILE A 222 -18.28 -2.51 29.63
CA ILE A 222 -17.57 -3.80 29.88
C ILE A 222 -18.18 -4.54 31.08
N ARG A 223 -18.47 -3.82 32.19
CA ARG A 223 -19.06 -4.44 33.37
C ARG A 223 -20.49 -4.92 33.15
N GLU A 224 -21.27 -4.22 32.33
CA GLU A 224 -22.63 -4.59 31.95
C GLU A 224 -22.68 -5.74 30.95
N GLY A 225 -21.56 -6.06 30.34
CA GLY A 225 -21.44 -7.16 29.37
C GLY A 225 -21.81 -6.79 27.94
N ASP A 226 -21.94 -5.48 27.64
CA ASP A 226 -22.24 -4.99 26.30
C ASP A 226 -21.08 -5.24 25.33
N ILE A 227 -19.86 -5.10 25.83
CA ILE A 227 -18.61 -5.27 25.09
C ILE A 227 -17.55 -5.96 25.95
N PHE A 228 -16.60 -6.63 25.33
CA PHE A 228 -15.42 -7.20 26.00
C PHE A 228 -14.22 -6.27 25.97
N GLN A 229 -14.10 -5.51 24.88
CA GLN A 229 -12.97 -4.62 24.60
C GLN A 229 -13.43 -3.45 23.73
N ILE A 230 -12.81 -2.29 23.95
CA ILE A 230 -12.95 -1.13 23.07
C ILE A 230 -11.62 -0.36 23.03
N VAL A 231 -11.26 0.15 21.87
CA VAL A 231 -10.12 1.04 21.71
C VAL A 231 -10.65 2.47 21.56
N LEU A 232 -10.33 3.33 22.53
CA LEU A 232 -10.67 4.75 22.47
C LEU A 232 -9.52 5.49 21.80
N SER A 233 -9.80 6.18 20.70
CA SER A 233 -8.81 6.98 20.00
C SER A 233 -8.85 8.45 20.43
N ASN A 234 -7.68 9.11 20.38
CA ASN A 234 -7.57 10.55 20.51
C ASN A 234 -6.68 11.09 19.41
N ARG A 235 -7.26 11.89 18.50
CA ARG A 235 -6.52 12.48 17.38
C ARG A 235 -5.64 13.63 17.89
N LEU A 236 -4.37 13.59 17.51
CA LEU A 236 -3.44 14.70 17.67
C LEU A 236 -3.28 15.41 16.32
N SER A 237 -3.36 16.71 16.30
CA SER A 237 -3.24 17.53 15.09
C SER A 237 -2.26 18.67 15.31
N ALA A 238 -1.50 19.00 14.27
CA ALA A 238 -0.63 20.17 14.26
C ALA A 238 -0.47 20.67 12.83
N PRO A 239 -0.33 21.98 12.60
CA PRO A 239 0.12 22.48 11.31
C PRO A 239 1.51 21.93 10.99
N PHE A 240 1.69 21.46 9.76
CA PHE A 240 2.91 20.79 9.32
C PHE A 240 3.32 21.32 7.95
N GLU A 241 4.63 21.50 7.75
CA GLU A 241 5.22 21.85 6.45
C GLU A 241 6.32 20.87 6.09
N GLY A 242 6.42 20.52 4.80
CA GLY A 242 7.41 19.58 4.27
C GLY A 242 6.81 18.21 3.94
N SER A 243 7.67 17.20 3.76
CA SER A 243 7.30 15.84 3.39
C SER A 243 7.31 14.90 4.59
N LEU A 244 6.34 13.99 4.65
CA LEU A 244 6.30 12.91 5.65
C LEU A 244 7.38 11.84 5.42
N LEU A 245 8.04 11.80 4.26
CA LEU A 245 9.04 10.75 3.99
C LEU A 245 10.18 10.77 5.01
N ASN A 246 10.66 11.96 5.40
CA ASN A 246 11.70 12.05 6.41
C ASN A 246 11.20 11.62 7.81
N THR A 247 9.96 11.94 8.15
CA THR A 247 9.28 11.46 9.36
C THR A 247 9.16 9.93 9.32
N TYR A 248 8.73 9.35 8.19
CA TYR A 248 8.67 7.91 8.01
C TYR A 248 10.03 7.22 8.20
N ARG A 249 11.12 7.81 7.68
CA ARG A 249 12.47 7.27 7.87
C ARG A 249 12.86 7.17 9.35
N VAL A 250 12.46 8.13 10.16
CA VAL A 250 12.68 8.09 11.62
C VAL A 250 11.74 7.06 12.26
N LEU A 251 10.47 7.07 11.91
CA LEU A 251 9.47 6.12 12.43
C LEU A 251 9.91 4.67 12.25
N ARG A 252 10.49 4.29 11.11
CA ARG A 252 11.03 2.95 10.84
C ARG A 252 12.05 2.47 11.87
N THR A 253 12.81 3.40 12.44
CA THR A 253 13.87 3.07 13.42
C THR A 253 13.37 3.10 14.85
N MET A 254 12.38 3.95 15.14
CA MET A 254 11.86 4.13 16.49
C MET A 254 10.76 3.12 16.83
N ASN A 255 9.92 2.79 15.86
CA ASN A 255 8.75 1.92 16.06
C ASN A 255 8.63 0.88 14.94
N PRO A 256 9.60 -0.06 14.83
CA PRO A 256 9.56 -1.11 13.81
C PRO A 256 8.33 -1.99 14.01
N SER A 257 7.60 -2.26 12.92
CA SER A 257 6.32 -2.98 12.97
C SER A 257 6.21 -3.96 11.80
N PRO A 258 5.34 -5.00 11.90
CA PRO A 258 5.07 -5.94 10.81
C PRO A 258 4.55 -5.25 9.54
N TYR A 259 3.82 -4.16 9.69
CA TYR A 259 3.29 -3.36 8.59
C TYR A 259 3.80 -1.93 8.69
N MET A 260 4.79 -1.63 7.88
CA MET A 260 5.32 -0.28 7.70
C MET A 260 4.90 0.20 6.31
N PHE A 261 4.36 1.40 6.20
CA PHE A 261 3.89 1.90 4.93
C PHE A 261 4.12 3.40 4.77
N TYR A 262 4.37 3.78 3.54
CA TYR A 262 4.35 5.14 3.04
C TYR A 262 3.52 5.16 1.76
N PHE A 263 2.61 6.11 1.64
CA PHE A 263 1.74 6.29 0.49
C PHE A 263 1.61 7.78 0.17
N SER A 264 1.77 8.15 -1.10
CA SER A 264 1.58 9.50 -1.61
C SER A 264 0.40 9.47 -2.59
N GLY A 265 -0.75 9.97 -2.15
CA GLY A 265 -1.97 10.13 -2.92
C GLY A 265 -2.06 11.50 -3.59
N THR A 266 -3.24 11.82 -4.14
CA THR A 266 -3.49 13.10 -4.83
C THR A 266 -3.52 14.27 -3.84
N ASP A 267 -4.16 14.11 -2.70
CA ASP A 267 -4.41 15.14 -1.70
C ASP A 267 -3.95 14.75 -0.28
N VAL A 268 -3.32 13.58 -0.16
CA VAL A 268 -2.88 13.04 1.12
C VAL A 268 -1.53 12.35 1.01
N GLU A 269 -0.71 12.51 2.03
CA GLU A 269 0.51 11.73 2.24
C GLU A 269 0.33 10.96 3.55
N VAL A 270 0.48 9.64 3.52
CA VAL A 270 0.27 8.76 4.68
C VAL A 270 1.53 8.00 4.98
N ALA A 271 1.95 8.01 6.24
CA ALA A 271 3.07 7.22 6.74
C ALA A 271 2.68 6.55 8.04
N GLY A 272 2.95 5.26 8.18
CA GLY A 272 2.51 4.54 9.36
C GLY A 272 3.32 3.30 9.69
N ALA A 273 3.11 2.86 10.94
CA ALA A 273 3.62 1.63 11.52
C ALA A 273 2.46 0.94 12.24
N SER A 274 2.09 -0.26 11.81
CA SER A 274 0.98 -1.01 12.40
C SER A 274 1.45 -2.41 12.83
N PRO A 275 1.12 -2.84 14.04
CA PRO A 275 1.41 -4.21 14.49
C PRO A 275 0.36 -5.23 14.02
N GLU A 276 -0.80 -4.79 13.56
CA GLU A 276 -1.99 -5.62 13.44
C GLU A 276 -2.38 -5.91 11.99
N THR A 277 -2.72 -7.18 11.74
CA THR A 277 -3.32 -7.62 10.47
C THR A 277 -4.83 -7.52 10.57
N LEU A 278 -5.45 -6.58 9.83
CA LEU A 278 -6.90 -6.53 9.74
C LEU A 278 -7.42 -7.83 9.10
N VAL A 279 -6.98 -8.11 7.88
CA VAL A 279 -7.28 -9.34 7.15
C VAL A 279 -6.22 -9.61 6.09
N LYS A 280 -5.81 -10.86 5.95
CA LYS A 280 -4.92 -11.34 4.89
C LYS A 280 -5.59 -12.47 4.13
N LEU A 281 -5.63 -12.39 2.82
CA LEU A 281 -6.07 -13.48 1.94
C LEU A 281 -4.86 -13.99 1.14
N GLU A 282 -4.48 -15.24 1.34
CA GLU A 282 -3.40 -15.90 0.62
C GLU A 282 -3.78 -17.33 0.28
N ASP A 283 -3.64 -17.73 -0.98
CA ASP A 283 -3.96 -19.06 -1.50
C ASP A 283 -5.38 -19.57 -1.16
N GLY A 284 -6.34 -18.63 -1.14
CA GLY A 284 -7.75 -18.95 -0.81
C GLY A 284 -8.02 -19.08 0.70
N VAL A 285 -7.01 -18.89 1.54
CA VAL A 285 -7.14 -18.89 3.00
C VAL A 285 -7.20 -17.46 3.51
N LEU A 286 -8.26 -17.13 4.23
CA LEU A 286 -8.49 -15.86 4.88
C LEU A 286 -7.98 -15.93 6.31
N GLN A 287 -7.12 -15.01 6.72
CA GLN A 287 -6.47 -14.99 8.03
C GLN A 287 -6.64 -13.62 8.68
N THR A 288 -6.86 -13.62 9.97
CA THR A 288 -6.80 -12.43 10.84
C THR A 288 -6.01 -12.77 12.09
N PHE A 289 -5.31 -11.80 12.65
CA PHE A 289 -4.48 -11.96 13.84
C PHE A 289 -4.83 -10.85 14.85
N PRO A 290 -6.02 -10.95 15.48
CA PRO A 290 -6.47 -9.90 16.39
C PRO A 290 -5.56 -9.82 17.62
N LEU A 291 -5.12 -8.61 17.92
CA LEU A 291 -4.42 -8.27 19.15
C LEU A 291 -5.43 -7.69 20.15
N ALA A 292 -5.33 -8.10 21.39
CA ALA A 292 -6.22 -7.62 22.44
C ALA A 292 -5.68 -6.35 23.13
N GLY A 293 -5.25 -5.39 22.33
CA GLY A 293 -4.72 -4.11 22.83
C GLY A 293 -3.22 -4.03 22.89
#